data_1d64b20737143f4af385c09bbe835eb1
#
_entry.id   1d64b20737143f4af385c09bbe835eb1
#
_cell.length_a   1.000
_cell.length_b   1.000
_cell.length_c   1.000
_cell.angle_alpha   90.00
_cell.angle_beta   90.00
_cell.angle_gamma   90.00
#
_symmetry.space_group_name_H-M   'P 1'
#
loop_
_entity.id
_entity.type
_entity.pdbx_description
1 polymer ?
#
loop_
_entity_poly.entity_id
_entity_poly.type
_entity_poly.pdbx_seq_one_letter_code
_entity_poly.pdbx_strand_id
1 'polypeptide(L)'
;MPIYVLGVRTRSVAIPNQALALSISGSFADAALHIRAAADQPVVRSSAQLAVLPIVTGPLTVSVEPVGDGSFGPNTVIHLSIGPDAPGDVDPVQVVFDPIDVTGDSGVELATLTPAGTRIEVAVSAVADRPLSRLATAARVAARSVIGRRSEPSGGAVLIAVDTSASMRSAFIDGTAAAAVDVVVGIADAVGVPDVSAVLIGEHRIPVLAAGAATLADAVRSAEPRWCAGARWSAVAADGARTVACTDFPTMAVRQRFPVLAIATDPRLEADCAVLHPPRPGADPAAELLAAPAVLEQIAVSLVRRLM
;
A
#
# COMPACT_ATOMS: atom_id res chain seq x y z
N MET A 1 -28.38 -19.35 -10.39
CA MET A 1 -27.27 -19.27 -9.40
C MET A 1 -26.98 -17.79 -9.14
N PRO A 2 -27.21 -17.28 -7.95
CA PRO A 2 -26.85 -15.92 -7.59
C PRO A 2 -25.32 -15.77 -7.54
N ILE A 3 -24.83 -14.59 -8.02
CA ILE A 3 -23.42 -14.22 -7.98
C ILE A 3 -23.28 -12.99 -7.09
N TYR A 4 -22.46 -13.08 -6.08
CA TYR A 4 -22.10 -11.97 -5.19
C TYR A 4 -20.70 -11.47 -5.52
N VAL A 5 -20.54 -10.16 -5.67
CA VAL A 5 -19.23 -9.52 -5.87
C VAL A 5 -18.81 -8.88 -4.56
N LEU A 6 -17.71 -9.35 -3.98
CA LEU A 6 -17.13 -8.83 -2.75
C LEU A 6 -15.93 -7.94 -3.04
N GLY A 7 -15.83 -6.84 -2.32
CA GLY A 7 -14.74 -5.86 -2.47
C GLY A 7 -14.96 -4.65 -1.57
N VAL A 8 -14.60 -3.47 -2.06
CA VAL A 8 -14.69 -2.22 -1.29
C VAL A 8 -16.11 -1.91 -0.82
N ARG A 9 -17.12 -2.16 -1.67
CA ARG A 9 -18.53 -1.81 -1.40
C ARG A 9 -19.27 -2.85 -0.57
N THR A 10 -19.04 -4.12 -0.84
CA THR A 10 -19.68 -5.24 -0.14
C THR A 10 -18.59 -6.06 0.52
N ARG A 11 -18.48 -5.96 1.84
CA ARG A 11 -17.39 -6.56 2.62
C ARG A 11 -17.64 -8.00 3.02
N SER A 12 -18.89 -8.42 3.12
CA SER A 12 -19.22 -9.80 3.47
C SER A 12 -20.54 -10.25 2.85
N VAL A 13 -20.71 -11.56 2.77
CA VAL A 13 -21.95 -12.23 2.36
C VAL A 13 -22.10 -13.55 3.13
N ALA A 14 -23.33 -13.90 3.48
CA ALA A 14 -23.64 -15.20 4.07
C ALA A 14 -24.12 -16.16 2.96
N ILE A 15 -23.43 -17.30 2.79
CA ILE A 15 -23.74 -18.35 1.83
C ILE A 15 -24.08 -19.67 2.56
N PRO A 16 -24.75 -20.64 1.93
CA PRO A 16 -24.98 -21.96 2.52
C PRO A 16 -23.69 -22.69 2.91
N ASN A 17 -23.67 -23.44 4.02
CA ASN A 17 -22.55 -24.29 4.40
C ASN A 17 -22.67 -25.64 3.68
N GLN A 18 -22.10 -25.70 2.51
CA GLN A 18 -22.04 -26.86 1.62
C GLN A 18 -20.63 -27.03 1.07
N ALA A 19 -20.39 -28.02 0.23
CA ALA A 19 -19.10 -28.19 -0.41
C ALA A 19 -18.77 -26.98 -1.30
N LEU A 20 -17.62 -26.37 -1.08
CA LEU A 20 -17.16 -25.17 -1.77
C LEU A 20 -15.85 -25.41 -2.52
N ALA A 21 -15.80 -25.03 -3.78
CA ALA A 21 -14.58 -24.92 -4.56
C ALA A 21 -14.04 -23.49 -4.45
N LEU A 22 -12.78 -23.35 -4.02
CA LEU A 22 -12.05 -22.09 -3.95
C LEU A 22 -11.00 -22.09 -5.04
N SER A 23 -11.02 -21.10 -5.91
CA SER A 23 -10.06 -20.98 -6.99
C SER A 23 -9.48 -19.57 -7.10
N ILE A 24 -8.22 -19.50 -7.48
CA ILE A 24 -7.56 -18.24 -7.87
C ILE A 24 -7.29 -18.25 -9.36
N SER A 25 -7.45 -17.09 -9.98
CA SER A 25 -7.14 -16.82 -11.39
C SER A 25 -6.56 -15.41 -11.51
N GLY A 26 -6.04 -15.06 -12.68
CA GLY A 26 -5.51 -13.71 -12.91
C GLY A 26 -4.21 -13.69 -13.70
N SER A 27 -3.47 -12.59 -13.58
CA SER A 27 -2.17 -12.39 -14.22
C SER A 27 -1.05 -12.76 -13.27
N PHE A 28 -0.66 -14.02 -13.22
CA PHE A 28 0.46 -14.50 -12.40
C PHE A 28 1.12 -15.72 -13.05
N ALA A 29 2.42 -15.87 -12.84
CA ALA A 29 3.16 -17.07 -13.25
C ALA A 29 3.11 -18.12 -12.12
N ASP A 30 3.36 -17.69 -10.87
CA ASP A 30 3.62 -18.57 -9.74
C ASP A 30 2.86 -18.06 -8.51
N ALA A 31 1.59 -18.47 -8.37
CA ALA A 31 0.77 -18.17 -7.18
C ALA A 31 0.13 -19.45 -6.64
N ALA A 32 0.17 -19.63 -5.34
CA ALA A 32 -0.47 -20.74 -4.64
C ALA A 32 -1.55 -20.24 -3.68
N LEU A 33 -2.70 -20.90 -3.74
CA LEU A 33 -3.80 -20.71 -2.80
C LEU A 33 -3.48 -21.44 -1.49
N HIS A 34 -3.55 -20.76 -0.38
CA HIS A 34 -3.36 -21.31 0.96
C HIS A 34 -4.62 -21.17 1.79
N ILE A 35 -4.97 -22.24 2.51
CA ILE A 35 -6.08 -22.25 3.46
C ILE A 35 -5.48 -22.52 4.83
N ARG A 36 -5.64 -21.57 5.72
CA ARG A 36 -5.19 -21.65 7.11
C ARG A 36 -6.42 -21.85 7.99
N ALA A 37 -6.49 -22.99 8.63
CA ALA A 37 -7.63 -23.43 9.44
C ALA A 37 -7.16 -24.28 10.63
N ALA A 38 -8.08 -24.65 11.52
CA ALA A 38 -7.81 -25.66 12.54
C ALA A 38 -7.47 -27.03 11.91
N ALA A 39 -6.76 -27.87 12.67
CA ALA A 39 -6.22 -29.14 12.14
C ALA A 39 -7.31 -30.16 11.72
N ASP A 40 -8.53 -30.02 12.22
CA ASP A 40 -9.69 -30.88 11.93
C ASP A 40 -10.52 -30.39 10.74
N GLN A 41 -10.17 -29.24 10.13
CA GLN A 41 -10.84 -28.72 8.94
C GLN A 41 -10.47 -29.54 7.70
N PRO A 42 -11.42 -30.24 7.06
CA PRO A 42 -11.13 -30.99 5.84
C PRO A 42 -10.87 -30.03 4.67
N VAL A 43 -9.73 -30.19 4.02
CA VAL A 43 -9.32 -29.43 2.83
C VAL A 43 -8.77 -30.40 1.78
N VAL A 44 -9.38 -30.43 0.60
CA VAL A 44 -8.91 -31.21 -0.53
C VAL A 44 -8.22 -30.27 -1.52
N ARG A 45 -6.91 -30.41 -1.69
CA ARG A 45 -6.15 -29.64 -2.68
C ARG A 45 -6.14 -30.37 -4.01
N SER A 46 -6.72 -29.74 -5.04
CA SER A 46 -6.71 -30.25 -6.41
C SER A 46 -5.54 -29.73 -7.23
N SER A 47 -5.08 -28.51 -6.94
CA SER A 47 -3.88 -27.89 -7.54
C SER A 47 -3.32 -26.80 -6.62
N ALA A 48 -2.27 -26.10 -7.04
CA ALA A 48 -1.79 -24.92 -6.37
C ALA A 48 -2.83 -23.79 -6.36
N GLN A 49 -3.78 -23.78 -7.29
CA GLN A 49 -4.75 -22.71 -7.51
C GLN A 49 -6.18 -23.09 -7.16
N LEU A 50 -6.43 -24.36 -6.82
CA LEU A 50 -7.76 -24.90 -6.56
C LEU A 50 -7.78 -25.76 -5.31
N ALA A 51 -8.67 -25.45 -4.40
CA ALA A 51 -8.96 -26.26 -3.22
C ALA A 51 -10.46 -26.44 -3.05
N VAL A 52 -10.86 -27.58 -2.47
CA VAL A 52 -12.24 -27.89 -2.13
C VAL A 52 -12.36 -28.01 -0.62
N LEU A 53 -13.37 -27.36 -0.06
CA LEU A 53 -13.82 -27.49 1.31
C LEU A 53 -15.12 -28.30 1.31
N PRO A 54 -15.11 -29.57 1.67
CA PRO A 54 -16.34 -30.37 1.72
C PRO A 54 -17.39 -29.80 2.69
N ILE A 55 -16.93 -29.24 3.77
CA ILE A 55 -17.72 -28.49 4.76
C ILE A 55 -16.80 -27.54 5.52
N VAL A 56 -17.30 -26.39 5.95
CA VAL A 56 -16.57 -25.46 6.83
C VAL A 56 -16.99 -25.70 8.27
N THR A 57 -16.07 -26.23 9.09
CA THR A 57 -16.33 -26.63 10.48
C THR A 57 -15.93 -25.56 11.49
N GLY A 58 -14.96 -24.70 11.14
CA GLY A 58 -14.43 -23.63 11.97
C GLY A 58 -14.01 -22.42 11.15
N PRO A 59 -13.63 -21.33 11.81
CA PRO A 59 -13.09 -20.16 11.12
C PRO A 59 -11.81 -20.52 10.35
N LEU A 60 -11.70 -20.02 9.12
CA LEU A 60 -10.54 -20.22 8.29
C LEU A 60 -10.19 -18.95 7.49
N THR A 61 -8.92 -18.84 7.13
CA THR A 61 -8.40 -17.75 6.30
C THR A 61 -7.91 -18.31 4.97
N VAL A 62 -8.31 -17.63 3.90
CA VAL A 62 -7.88 -17.91 2.53
C VAL A 62 -6.83 -16.88 2.16
N SER A 63 -5.62 -17.31 1.83
CA SER A 63 -4.51 -16.46 1.42
C SER A 63 -3.88 -16.94 0.11
N VAL A 64 -3.11 -16.06 -0.51
CA VAL A 64 -2.27 -16.38 -1.67
C VAL A 64 -0.82 -16.05 -1.33
N GLU A 65 0.09 -16.91 -1.77
CA GLU A 65 1.53 -16.75 -1.58
C GLU A 65 2.24 -17.08 -2.90
N PRO A 66 3.40 -16.48 -3.22
CA PRO A 66 4.18 -16.88 -4.37
C PRO A 66 4.70 -18.31 -4.19
N VAL A 67 4.83 -19.05 -5.29
CA VAL A 67 5.46 -20.38 -5.27
C VAL A 67 6.97 -20.19 -5.15
N GLY A 68 7.54 -20.54 -3.99
CA GLY A 68 8.94 -20.33 -3.65
C GLY A 68 9.15 -19.18 -2.68
N ASP A 69 10.41 -18.88 -2.42
CA ASP A 69 10.79 -17.81 -1.49
C ASP A 69 10.83 -16.47 -2.21
N GLY A 70 10.12 -15.47 -1.70
CA GLY A 70 10.17 -14.12 -2.24
C GLY A 70 8.85 -13.38 -2.24
N SER A 71 8.72 -12.44 -3.16
CA SER A 71 7.52 -11.63 -3.36
C SER A 71 6.95 -11.82 -4.77
N PHE A 72 5.67 -11.49 -4.95
CA PHE A 72 5.02 -11.52 -6.26
C PHE A 72 5.71 -10.55 -7.24
N GLY A 73 5.91 -11.03 -8.46
CA GLY A 73 6.49 -10.24 -9.55
C GLY A 73 5.61 -9.05 -9.98
N PRO A 74 6.11 -8.21 -10.88
CA PRO A 74 5.39 -7.04 -11.37
C PRO A 74 4.11 -7.43 -12.13
N ASN A 75 3.07 -6.59 -12.00
CA ASN A 75 1.76 -6.75 -12.62
C ASN A 75 1.04 -8.05 -12.24
N THR A 76 1.24 -8.53 -11.02
CA THR A 76 0.55 -9.71 -10.49
C THR A 76 -0.80 -9.31 -9.92
N VAL A 77 -1.86 -9.77 -10.57
CA VAL A 77 -3.24 -9.51 -10.15
C VAL A 77 -3.95 -10.84 -9.89
N ILE A 78 -4.58 -10.96 -8.74
CA ILE A 78 -5.29 -12.17 -8.30
C ILE A 78 -6.80 -11.91 -8.22
N HIS A 79 -7.57 -12.85 -8.71
CA HIS A 79 -9.02 -12.96 -8.54
C HIS A 79 -9.31 -14.21 -7.71
N LEU A 80 -10.00 -14.08 -6.59
CA LEU A 80 -10.54 -15.22 -5.83
C LEU A 80 -11.99 -15.47 -6.24
N SER A 81 -12.33 -16.73 -6.45
CA SER A 81 -13.70 -17.19 -6.64
C SER A 81 -14.01 -18.33 -5.67
N ILE A 82 -15.20 -18.28 -5.05
CA ILE A 82 -15.73 -19.32 -4.19
C ILE A 82 -17.09 -19.73 -4.79
N GLY A 83 -17.23 -21.00 -5.15
CA GLY A 83 -18.45 -21.53 -5.76
C GLY A 83 -18.81 -22.92 -5.27
N PRO A 84 -19.90 -23.51 -5.75
CA PRO A 84 -20.25 -24.89 -5.45
C PRO A 84 -19.22 -25.84 -6.05
N ASP A 85 -18.91 -26.95 -5.35
CA ASP A 85 -17.96 -27.96 -5.84
C ASP A 85 -18.59 -28.85 -6.92
N ALA A 86 -19.90 -29.12 -6.84
CA ALA A 86 -20.58 -30.03 -7.74
C ALA A 86 -21.72 -29.37 -8.54
N PRO A 87 -21.91 -29.74 -9.80
CA PRO A 87 -23.14 -29.39 -10.52
C PRO A 87 -24.32 -30.13 -9.91
N GLY A 88 -25.33 -29.39 -9.46
CA GLY A 88 -26.54 -29.93 -8.88
C GLY A 88 -26.73 -29.64 -7.38
N ASP A 89 -25.88 -28.82 -6.79
CA ASP A 89 -26.14 -28.30 -5.44
C ASP A 89 -27.53 -27.67 -5.32
N VAL A 90 -28.17 -27.85 -4.18
CA VAL A 90 -29.56 -27.44 -3.95
C VAL A 90 -29.75 -25.92 -3.96
N ASP A 91 -28.70 -25.16 -3.57
CA ASP A 91 -28.73 -23.71 -3.54
C ASP A 91 -27.32 -23.16 -3.98
N PRO A 92 -26.98 -23.31 -5.29
CA PRO A 92 -25.67 -22.95 -5.77
C PRO A 92 -25.46 -21.43 -5.74
N VAL A 93 -24.44 -20.98 -5.02
CA VAL A 93 -24.05 -19.58 -4.87
C VAL A 93 -22.61 -19.42 -5.31
N GLN A 94 -22.33 -18.38 -6.08
CA GLN A 94 -20.95 -17.98 -6.42
C GLN A 94 -20.61 -16.67 -5.77
N VAL A 95 -19.43 -16.61 -5.15
CA VAL A 95 -18.84 -15.39 -4.62
C VAL A 95 -17.57 -15.10 -5.42
N VAL A 96 -17.49 -13.91 -5.99
CA VAL A 96 -16.33 -13.44 -6.76
C VAL A 96 -15.78 -12.21 -6.05
N PHE A 97 -14.48 -12.12 -5.94
CA PHE A 97 -13.81 -11.00 -5.31
C PHE A 97 -13.30 -10.02 -6.36
N ASP A 98 -13.33 -8.72 -6.02
CA ASP A 98 -12.67 -7.70 -6.83
C ASP A 98 -11.19 -8.08 -7.02
N PRO A 99 -10.61 -7.79 -8.21
CA PRO A 99 -9.21 -8.10 -8.48
C PRO A 99 -8.28 -7.35 -7.50
N ILE A 100 -7.27 -8.04 -7.01
CA ILE A 100 -6.29 -7.51 -6.06
C ILE A 100 -4.91 -7.53 -6.71
N ASP A 101 -4.27 -6.36 -6.80
CA ASP A 101 -2.86 -6.25 -7.15
C ASP A 101 -2.02 -6.67 -5.93
N VAL A 102 -1.26 -7.74 -6.09
CA VAL A 102 -0.38 -8.30 -5.05
C VAL A 102 1.11 -8.09 -5.36
N THR A 103 1.42 -7.27 -6.37
CA THR A 103 2.80 -6.96 -6.75
C THR A 103 3.62 -6.51 -5.56
N GLY A 104 4.76 -7.16 -5.31
CA GLY A 104 5.67 -6.86 -4.21
C GLY A 104 5.31 -7.48 -2.86
N ASP A 105 4.11 -8.03 -2.69
CA ASP A 105 3.73 -8.74 -1.46
C ASP A 105 4.37 -10.14 -1.42
N SER A 106 4.74 -10.63 -0.24
CA SER A 106 5.17 -12.03 -0.01
C SER A 106 4.00 -12.96 0.35
N GLY A 107 2.81 -12.40 0.54
CA GLY A 107 1.57 -13.10 0.80
C GLY A 107 0.44 -12.16 1.18
N VAL A 108 -0.78 -12.48 0.74
CA VAL A 108 -1.97 -11.66 0.97
C VAL A 108 -3.11 -12.52 1.47
N GLU A 109 -3.74 -12.12 2.57
CA GLU A 109 -5.00 -12.70 3.02
C GLU A 109 -6.15 -12.13 2.19
N LEU A 110 -6.85 -12.98 1.44
CA LEU A 110 -7.90 -12.57 0.53
C LEU A 110 -9.28 -12.54 1.20
N ALA A 111 -9.56 -13.56 1.99
CA ALA A 111 -10.86 -13.73 2.62
C ALA A 111 -10.81 -14.52 3.93
N THR A 112 -11.80 -14.30 4.77
CA THR A 112 -12.11 -15.17 5.91
C THR A 112 -13.47 -15.83 5.71
N LEU A 113 -13.59 -17.10 6.11
CA LEU A 113 -14.83 -17.86 6.14
C LEU A 113 -15.11 -18.26 7.57
N THR A 114 -16.28 -17.87 8.07
CA THR A 114 -16.68 -18.15 9.45
C THR A 114 -18.04 -18.86 9.45
N PRO A 115 -18.15 -20.10 9.98
CA PRO A 115 -19.42 -20.80 10.05
C PRO A 115 -20.38 -20.09 11.02
N ALA A 116 -21.63 -19.95 10.59
CA ALA A 116 -22.72 -19.35 11.34
C ALA A 116 -24.00 -20.22 11.21
N GLY A 117 -24.04 -21.27 11.97
CA GLY A 117 -25.12 -22.27 11.88
C GLY A 117 -25.12 -23.04 10.56
N THR A 118 -26.19 -22.94 9.76
CA THR A 118 -26.31 -23.58 8.45
C THR A 118 -25.66 -22.73 7.32
N ARG A 119 -25.09 -21.59 7.65
CA ARG A 119 -24.47 -20.69 6.70
C ARG A 119 -23.00 -20.44 7.04
N ILE A 120 -22.29 -19.87 6.09
CA ILE A 120 -20.91 -19.41 6.22
C ILE A 120 -20.93 -17.92 5.91
N GLU A 121 -20.38 -17.09 6.79
CA GLU A 121 -20.05 -15.72 6.47
C GLU A 121 -18.70 -15.70 5.74
N VAL A 122 -18.73 -15.22 4.50
CA VAL A 122 -17.54 -14.98 3.69
C VAL A 122 -17.25 -13.48 3.75
N ALA A 123 -16.11 -13.11 4.31
CA ALA A 123 -15.70 -11.70 4.44
C ALA A 123 -14.39 -11.42 3.71
N VAL A 124 -14.28 -10.20 3.18
CA VAL A 124 -13.09 -9.71 2.48
C VAL A 124 -12.01 -9.34 3.51
N SER A 125 -10.81 -9.90 3.37
CA SER A 125 -9.63 -9.51 4.15
C SER A 125 -8.78 -8.46 3.41
N ALA A 126 -8.57 -8.62 2.09
CA ALA A 126 -7.86 -7.64 1.29
C ALA A 126 -8.81 -6.94 0.31
N VAL A 127 -8.65 -5.64 0.13
CA VAL A 127 -9.38 -4.84 -0.86
C VAL A 127 -8.46 -4.39 -1.98
N ALA A 128 -9.07 -4.11 -3.13
CA ALA A 128 -8.37 -3.55 -4.27
C ALA A 128 -7.66 -2.25 -3.88
N ASP A 129 -6.47 -2.08 -4.41
CA ASP A 129 -5.66 -0.90 -4.20
C ASP A 129 -6.33 0.35 -4.75
N ARG A 130 -6.10 1.46 -4.05
CA ARG A 130 -6.52 2.76 -4.57
C ARG A 130 -5.66 3.13 -5.79
N PRO A 131 -6.26 3.79 -6.79
CA PRO A 131 -5.49 4.35 -7.88
C PRO A 131 -4.55 5.44 -7.34
N LEU A 132 -3.27 5.34 -7.67
CA LEU A 132 -2.23 6.30 -7.35
C LEU A 132 -1.51 6.72 -8.64
N SER A 133 -0.64 7.73 -8.55
CA SER A 133 0.29 8.05 -9.64
C SER A 133 1.23 6.86 -9.94
N ARG A 134 1.89 6.88 -11.09
CA ARG A 134 2.85 5.82 -11.44
C ARG A 134 3.99 5.72 -10.44
N LEU A 135 4.51 6.88 -9.99
CA LEU A 135 5.60 6.92 -9.01
C LEU A 135 5.13 6.44 -7.63
N ALA A 136 3.99 6.90 -7.15
CA ALA A 136 3.43 6.44 -5.88
C ALA A 136 3.10 4.94 -5.92
N THR A 137 2.65 4.40 -7.05
CA THR A 137 2.45 2.95 -7.24
C THR A 137 3.77 2.20 -7.14
N ALA A 138 4.84 2.68 -7.79
CA ALA A 138 6.16 2.05 -7.69
C ALA A 138 6.73 2.11 -6.25
N ALA A 139 6.55 3.23 -5.55
CA ALA A 139 6.96 3.38 -4.16
C ALA A 139 6.16 2.45 -3.22
N ARG A 140 4.86 2.24 -3.49
CA ARG A 140 4.02 1.26 -2.80
C ARG A 140 4.56 -0.16 -2.96
N VAL A 141 4.91 -0.55 -4.20
CA VAL A 141 5.49 -1.87 -4.49
C VAL A 141 6.82 -2.05 -3.75
N ALA A 142 7.71 -1.07 -3.80
CA ALA A 142 8.97 -1.08 -3.07
C ALA A 142 8.76 -1.22 -1.55
N ALA A 143 7.79 -0.51 -0.99
CA ALA A 143 7.46 -0.61 0.44
C ALA A 143 6.88 -2.00 0.81
N ARG A 144 6.04 -2.60 -0.04
CA ARG A 144 5.51 -3.96 0.16
C ARG A 144 6.61 -5.00 0.19
N SER A 145 7.61 -4.88 -0.69
CA SER A 145 8.77 -5.78 -0.69
C SER A 145 9.56 -5.71 0.64
N VAL A 146 9.57 -4.55 1.29
CA VAL A 146 10.20 -4.35 2.60
C VAL A 146 9.34 -4.88 3.75
N ILE A 147 8.03 -4.65 3.70
CA ILE A 147 7.07 -5.11 4.71
C ILE A 147 6.91 -6.63 4.65
N GLY A 148 7.00 -7.18 3.45
CA GLY A 148 6.74 -8.57 3.13
C GLY A 148 5.24 -8.85 3.04
N ARG A 149 4.66 -9.49 4.07
CA ARG A 149 3.24 -9.82 4.07
C ARG A 149 2.38 -8.60 4.29
N ARG A 150 1.34 -8.40 3.46
CA ARG A 150 0.36 -7.33 3.61
C ARG A 150 -0.36 -7.47 4.94
N SER A 151 -0.29 -6.42 5.77
CA SER A 151 -1.00 -6.32 7.05
C SER A 151 -2.36 -5.63 6.86
N GLU A 152 -3.24 -5.84 7.82
CA GLU A 152 -4.48 -5.05 7.88
C GLU A 152 -4.16 -3.55 7.99
N PRO A 153 -5.04 -2.67 7.44
CA PRO A 153 -4.87 -1.23 7.56
C PRO A 153 -4.67 -0.81 9.01
N SER A 154 -3.55 -0.18 9.30
CA SER A 154 -3.21 0.24 10.68
C SER A 154 -4.03 1.46 11.15
N GLY A 155 -4.81 2.07 10.26
CA GLY A 155 -5.54 3.31 10.53
C GLY A 155 -4.61 4.51 10.75
N GLY A 156 -5.22 5.64 11.14
CA GLY A 156 -4.50 6.89 11.38
C GLY A 156 -4.27 7.71 10.12
N ALA A 157 -3.47 8.77 10.26
CA ALA A 157 -3.16 9.71 9.19
C ALA A 157 -1.65 9.92 9.03
N VAL A 158 -1.21 10.21 7.82
CA VAL A 158 0.15 10.69 7.51
C VAL A 158 0.08 12.13 7.03
N LEU A 159 0.88 12.99 7.66
CA LEU A 159 1.09 14.36 7.26
C LEU A 159 2.45 14.50 6.57
N ILE A 160 2.47 14.96 5.35
CA ILE A 160 3.70 15.27 4.62
C ILE A 160 3.99 16.77 4.80
N ALA A 161 5.05 17.09 5.52
CA ALA A 161 5.47 18.47 5.77
C ALA A 161 6.60 18.83 4.80
N VAL A 162 6.32 19.66 3.80
CA VAL A 162 7.28 20.07 2.77
C VAL A 162 7.86 21.43 3.13
N ASP A 163 9.17 21.47 3.27
CA ASP A 163 9.95 22.68 3.52
C ASP A 163 9.82 23.68 2.37
N THR A 164 9.58 24.96 2.67
CA THR A 164 9.56 26.07 1.72
C THR A 164 10.63 27.12 2.04
N SER A 165 11.76 26.69 2.61
CA SER A 165 12.97 27.55 2.67
C SER A 165 13.47 27.87 1.26
N ALA A 166 14.19 28.95 1.11
CA ALA A 166 14.69 29.42 -0.19
C ALA A 166 15.61 28.40 -0.87
N SER A 167 16.30 27.55 -0.12
CA SER A 167 17.14 26.45 -0.65
C SER A 167 16.32 25.36 -1.35
N MET A 168 15.07 25.12 -0.94
CA MET A 168 14.15 24.15 -1.57
C MET A 168 13.59 24.63 -2.92
N ARG A 169 13.84 25.88 -3.32
CA ARG A 169 13.24 26.46 -4.53
C ARG A 169 13.54 25.63 -5.79
N SER A 170 14.75 25.11 -5.93
CA SER A 170 15.12 24.23 -7.06
C SER A 170 14.26 22.97 -7.09
N ALA A 171 14.04 22.34 -5.94
CA ALA A 171 13.26 21.10 -5.83
C ALA A 171 11.77 21.29 -6.18
N PHE A 172 11.23 22.50 -6.00
CA PHE A 172 9.89 22.83 -6.48
C PHE A 172 9.88 23.08 -7.99
N ILE A 173 10.89 23.77 -8.53
CA ILE A 173 10.99 24.09 -9.96
C ILE A 173 11.19 22.83 -10.81
N ASP A 174 12.07 21.93 -10.40
CA ASP A 174 12.39 20.70 -11.14
C ASP A 174 11.40 19.55 -10.85
N GLY A 175 10.48 19.73 -9.87
CA GLY A 175 9.46 18.75 -9.51
C GLY A 175 9.90 17.71 -8.48
N THR A 176 11.11 17.79 -7.93
CA THR A 176 11.60 16.83 -6.91
C THR A 176 10.76 16.86 -5.63
N ALA A 177 10.28 18.04 -5.23
CA ALA A 177 9.39 18.15 -4.07
C ALA A 177 8.06 17.39 -4.28
N ALA A 178 7.49 17.46 -5.48
CA ALA A 178 6.30 16.70 -5.84
C ALA A 178 6.58 15.19 -5.92
N ALA A 179 7.71 14.80 -6.49
CA ALA A 179 8.15 13.40 -6.52
C ALA A 179 8.35 12.83 -5.11
N ALA A 180 8.92 13.60 -4.18
CA ALA A 180 9.05 13.22 -2.77
C ALA A 180 7.68 12.95 -2.12
N VAL A 181 6.68 13.80 -2.40
CA VAL A 181 5.31 13.62 -1.92
C VAL A 181 4.70 12.32 -2.47
N ASP A 182 4.85 12.04 -3.76
CA ASP A 182 4.37 10.81 -4.38
C ASP A 182 4.99 9.55 -3.74
N VAL A 183 6.30 9.58 -3.48
CA VAL A 183 7.00 8.47 -2.82
C VAL A 183 6.42 8.24 -1.42
N VAL A 184 6.22 9.29 -0.63
CA VAL A 184 5.63 9.15 0.72
C VAL A 184 4.19 8.66 0.66
N VAL A 185 3.39 9.13 -0.30
CA VAL A 185 2.01 8.66 -0.53
C VAL A 185 1.99 7.16 -0.80
N GLY A 186 2.85 6.67 -1.69
CA GLY A 186 2.95 5.24 -2.00
C GLY A 186 3.36 4.39 -0.79
N ILE A 187 4.32 4.86 -0.01
CA ILE A 187 4.77 4.17 1.21
C ILE A 187 3.66 4.17 2.28
N ALA A 188 2.97 5.30 2.48
CA ALA A 188 1.86 5.39 3.43
C ALA A 188 0.72 4.42 3.07
N ASP A 189 0.41 4.29 1.78
CA ASP A 189 -0.58 3.32 1.30
C ASP A 189 -0.16 1.87 1.58
N ALA A 190 1.12 1.53 1.36
CA ALA A 190 1.66 0.20 1.64
C ALA A 190 1.59 -0.18 3.13
N VAL A 191 1.84 0.78 4.04
CA VAL A 191 1.71 0.55 5.49
C VAL A 191 0.27 0.62 6.00
N GLY A 192 -0.72 0.70 5.09
CA GLY A 192 -2.14 0.68 5.43
C GLY A 192 -2.67 1.98 6.05
N VAL A 193 -2.04 3.13 5.78
CA VAL A 193 -2.52 4.44 6.22
C VAL A 193 -3.22 5.17 5.06
N PRO A 194 -4.56 5.15 5.02
CA PRO A 194 -5.31 5.70 3.88
C PRO A 194 -5.41 7.22 3.88
N ASP A 195 -5.30 7.86 5.04
CA ASP A 195 -5.46 9.30 5.17
C ASP A 195 -4.08 9.99 5.06
N VAL A 196 -3.83 10.60 3.90
CA VAL A 196 -2.57 11.30 3.61
C VAL A 196 -2.88 12.74 3.21
N SER A 197 -2.22 13.67 3.88
CA SER A 197 -2.32 15.11 3.60
C SER A 197 -0.94 15.74 3.51
N ALA A 198 -0.84 16.93 2.92
CA ALA A 198 0.41 17.68 2.86
C ALA A 198 0.24 19.12 3.34
N VAL A 199 1.33 19.64 3.86
CA VAL A 199 1.43 21.04 4.26
C VAL A 199 2.77 21.63 3.79
N LEU A 200 2.76 22.88 3.39
CA LEU A 200 3.96 23.66 3.14
C LEU A 200 4.39 24.34 4.44
N ILE A 201 5.64 24.18 4.80
CA ILE A 201 6.21 24.72 6.04
C ILE A 201 7.24 25.79 5.71
N GLY A 202 6.85 27.03 5.89
CA GLY A 202 7.72 28.22 5.89
C GLY A 202 7.68 28.92 7.24
N GLU A 203 7.45 30.22 7.23
CA GLU A 203 7.13 30.98 8.47
C GLU A 203 5.79 30.51 9.07
N HIS A 204 4.88 30.08 8.21
CA HIS A 204 3.56 29.56 8.56
C HIS A 204 3.36 28.17 7.95
N ARG A 205 2.41 27.42 8.53
CA ARG A 205 1.91 26.17 8.00
C ARG A 205 0.79 26.47 7.00
N ILE A 206 0.91 26.06 5.76
CA ILE A 206 -0.09 26.25 4.71
C ILE A 206 -0.54 24.86 4.22
N PRO A 207 -1.83 24.50 4.43
CA PRO A 207 -2.35 23.23 3.89
C PRO A 207 -2.29 23.19 2.38
N VAL A 208 -1.92 22.03 1.81
CA VAL A 208 -2.03 21.75 0.39
C VAL A 208 -3.41 21.19 0.11
N LEU A 209 -4.19 21.88 -0.71
CA LEU A 209 -5.55 21.43 -1.07
C LEU A 209 -5.47 20.48 -2.26
N ALA A 210 -5.88 19.23 -2.05
CA ALA A 210 -5.93 18.19 -3.07
C ALA A 210 -7.25 17.41 -2.95
N ALA A 211 -7.74 16.87 -4.05
CA ALA A 211 -8.95 16.04 -4.06
C ALA A 211 -8.75 14.68 -3.41
N GLY A 212 -7.52 14.26 -3.20
CA GLY A 212 -7.13 13.01 -2.57
C GLY A 212 -5.65 12.72 -2.71
N ALA A 213 -5.21 11.59 -2.17
CA ALA A 213 -3.80 11.20 -2.17
C ALA A 213 -3.18 11.16 -3.58
N ALA A 214 -3.93 10.68 -4.57
CA ALA A 214 -3.45 10.57 -5.95
C ALA A 214 -3.15 11.92 -6.64
N THR A 215 -3.71 13.02 -6.16
CA THR A 215 -3.53 14.38 -6.72
C THR A 215 -2.66 15.27 -5.85
N LEU A 216 -2.13 14.75 -4.74
CA LEU A 216 -1.42 15.54 -3.75
C LEU A 216 -0.07 16.07 -4.28
N ALA A 217 0.64 15.25 -5.04
CA ALA A 217 1.90 15.64 -5.68
C ALA A 217 1.69 16.75 -6.73
N ASP A 218 0.64 16.65 -7.54
CA ASP A 218 0.30 17.69 -8.51
C ASP A 218 -0.09 19.00 -7.83
N ALA A 219 -0.80 18.92 -6.70
CA ALA A 219 -1.13 20.11 -5.91
C ALA A 219 0.13 20.76 -5.33
N VAL A 220 1.14 19.97 -4.88
CA VAL A 220 2.43 20.51 -4.43
C VAL A 220 3.22 21.09 -5.61
N ARG A 221 3.21 20.45 -6.77
CA ARG A 221 3.87 20.95 -8.00
C ARG A 221 3.30 22.30 -8.45
N SER A 222 2.00 22.48 -8.32
CA SER A 222 1.29 23.69 -8.72
C SER A 222 1.28 24.78 -7.62
N ALA A 223 1.83 24.47 -6.45
CA ALA A 223 1.85 25.43 -5.35
C ALA A 223 2.83 26.58 -5.62
N GLU A 224 2.47 27.77 -5.18
CA GLU A 224 3.31 28.96 -5.20
C GLU A 224 3.77 29.28 -3.76
N PRO A 225 4.86 28.65 -3.26
CA PRO A 225 5.31 28.85 -1.90
C PRO A 225 5.78 30.28 -1.66
N ARG A 226 5.50 30.80 -0.48
CA ARG A 226 6.20 31.99 0.03
C ARG A 226 7.55 31.57 0.60
N TRP A 227 8.60 31.87 -0.12
CA TRP A 227 9.97 31.50 0.27
C TRP A 227 10.41 32.22 1.53
N CYS A 228 11.06 31.51 2.44
CA CYS A 228 11.57 32.03 3.70
C CYS A 228 13.04 31.60 3.92
N ALA A 229 13.69 32.18 4.94
CA ALA A 229 15.07 31.83 5.25
C ALA A 229 15.22 30.42 5.85
N GLY A 230 14.15 29.85 6.42
CA GLY A 230 14.13 28.51 6.98
C GLY A 230 12.74 28.10 7.46
N ALA A 231 12.44 26.82 7.37
CA ALA A 231 11.15 26.28 7.77
C ALA A 231 10.96 26.29 9.30
N ARG A 232 9.78 26.74 9.74
CA ARG A 232 9.41 26.78 11.15
C ARG A 232 8.80 25.44 11.58
N TRP A 233 9.61 24.43 11.76
CA TRP A 233 9.19 23.07 12.11
C TRP A 233 8.39 22.97 13.42
N SER A 234 8.50 23.97 14.31
CA SER A 234 7.65 24.05 15.52
C SER A 234 6.17 24.29 15.21
N ALA A 235 5.84 24.78 14.01
CA ALA A 235 4.46 24.98 13.58
C ALA A 235 3.77 23.67 13.13
N VAL A 236 4.53 22.57 12.99
CA VAL A 236 3.98 21.25 12.74
C VAL A 236 3.50 20.67 14.06
N ALA A 237 2.20 20.67 14.27
CA ALA A 237 1.59 20.14 15.48
C ALA A 237 1.70 18.60 15.53
N ALA A 238 1.74 18.05 16.74
CA ALA A 238 1.65 16.63 16.97
C ALA A 238 0.17 16.19 17.04
N ASP A 239 -0.56 16.34 15.94
CA ASP A 239 -2.02 16.14 15.90
C ASP A 239 -2.41 14.64 15.81
N GLY A 240 -1.58 13.73 16.34
CA GLY A 240 -1.79 12.29 16.24
C GLY A 240 -1.50 11.69 14.85
N ALA A 241 -1.26 12.53 13.83
CA ALA A 241 -0.79 12.08 12.53
C ALA A 241 0.72 11.80 12.57
N ARG A 242 1.13 10.72 11.92
CA ARG A 242 2.56 10.45 11.66
C ARG A 242 3.05 11.47 10.64
N THR A 243 4.01 12.31 11.00
CA THR A 243 4.51 13.35 10.10
C THR A 243 5.81 12.95 9.45
N VAL A 244 5.89 13.05 8.12
CA VAL A 244 7.14 12.91 7.34
C VAL A 244 7.61 14.29 6.91
N ALA A 245 8.84 14.64 7.24
CA ALA A 245 9.47 15.91 6.82
C ALA A 245 10.21 15.73 5.50
N CYS A 246 9.87 16.56 4.49
CA CYS A 246 10.60 16.66 3.22
C CYS A 246 11.37 17.97 3.20
N THR A 247 12.71 17.92 3.20
CA THR A 247 13.59 19.10 3.30
C THR A 247 14.96 18.80 2.70
N ASP A 248 15.65 19.81 2.20
CA ASP A 248 17.04 19.71 1.74
C ASP A 248 18.06 19.83 2.88
N PHE A 249 17.66 20.40 4.01
CA PHE A 249 18.53 20.59 5.18
C PHE A 249 17.91 20.05 6.47
N PRO A 250 17.94 18.74 6.68
CA PRO A 250 17.38 18.11 7.89
C PRO A 250 18.29 18.37 9.11
N THR A 251 17.94 19.39 9.91
CA THR A 251 18.64 19.65 11.18
C THR A 251 18.52 18.47 12.15
N MET A 252 19.40 18.38 13.14
CA MET A 252 19.33 17.36 14.20
C MET A 252 17.95 17.33 14.86
N ALA A 253 17.39 18.50 15.17
CA ALA A 253 16.09 18.62 15.81
C ALA A 253 14.94 18.07 14.93
N VAL A 254 15.00 18.25 13.61
CA VAL A 254 14.03 17.69 12.66
C VAL A 254 14.14 16.18 12.61
N ARG A 255 15.36 15.64 12.50
CA ARG A 255 15.64 14.19 12.44
C ARG A 255 15.22 13.45 13.71
N GLN A 256 15.35 14.09 14.87
CA GLN A 256 14.92 13.51 16.14
C GLN A 256 13.40 13.50 16.30
N ARG A 257 12.71 14.44 15.64
CA ARG A 257 11.27 14.63 15.81
C ARG A 257 10.44 13.88 14.75
N PHE A 258 10.95 13.79 13.52
CA PHE A 258 10.20 13.27 12.38
C PHE A 258 11.01 12.23 11.59
N PRO A 259 10.36 11.22 10.96
CA PRO A 259 10.89 10.58 9.77
C PRO A 259 11.20 11.64 8.72
N VAL A 260 12.36 11.54 8.08
CA VAL A 260 12.80 12.53 7.08
C VAL A 260 13.03 11.88 5.74
N LEU A 261 12.48 12.49 4.69
CA LEU A 261 12.90 12.30 3.32
C LEU A 261 13.72 13.54 2.93
N ALA A 262 15.04 13.39 2.96
CA ALA A 262 15.97 14.47 2.62
C ALA A 262 16.09 14.58 1.10
N ILE A 263 15.96 15.79 0.56
CA ILE A 263 16.20 16.11 -0.86
C ILE A 263 17.62 16.69 -0.97
N ALA A 264 18.61 15.83 -1.09
CA ALA A 264 20.01 16.24 -1.00
C ALA A 264 20.95 15.30 -1.75
N THR A 265 22.19 15.78 -1.99
CA THR A 265 23.27 15.00 -2.58
C THR A 265 24.31 14.52 -1.56
N ASP A 266 24.15 14.87 -0.28
CA ASP A 266 25.08 14.47 0.79
C ASP A 266 24.83 13.02 1.23
N PRO A 267 25.73 12.07 0.92
CA PRO A 267 25.58 10.67 1.29
C PRO A 267 25.62 10.43 2.81
N ARG A 268 26.10 11.39 3.60
CA ARG A 268 26.13 11.27 5.07
C ARG A 268 24.73 11.25 5.67
N LEU A 269 23.74 11.78 4.95
CA LEU A 269 22.36 11.78 5.40
C LEU A 269 21.71 10.39 5.32
N GLU A 270 22.23 9.50 4.46
CA GLU A 270 21.70 8.13 4.30
C GLU A 270 21.75 7.28 5.59
N ALA A 271 22.65 7.62 6.52
CA ALA A 271 22.74 6.94 7.81
C ALA A 271 21.50 7.21 8.69
N ASP A 272 20.89 8.38 8.58
CA ASP A 272 19.85 8.86 9.49
C ASP A 272 18.50 9.15 8.81
N CYS A 273 18.50 9.33 7.49
CA CYS A 273 17.36 9.77 6.70
C CYS A 273 17.16 8.88 5.46
N ALA A 274 15.92 8.84 4.94
CA ALA A 274 15.72 8.51 3.55
C ALA A 274 16.26 9.67 2.69
N VAL A 275 16.95 9.37 1.62
CA VAL A 275 17.54 10.41 0.74
C VAL A 275 16.98 10.26 -0.67
N LEU A 276 16.47 11.37 -1.19
CA LEU A 276 16.06 11.55 -2.57
C LEU A 276 17.06 12.49 -3.24
N HIS A 277 17.83 11.98 -4.18
CA HIS A 277 18.77 12.82 -4.93
C HIS A 277 18.02 13.72 -5.93
N PRO A 278 18.42 15.01 -6.03
CA PRO A 278 17.92 15.85 -7.11
C PRO A 278 18.23 15.23 -8.48
N PRO A 279 17.32 15.39 -9.46
CA PRO A 279 17.50 14.81 -10.79
C PRO A 279 18.67 15.46 -11.52
N ARG A 280 19.15 14.80 -12.57
CA ARG A 280 20.09 15.41 -13.51
C ARG A 280 19.45 16.65 -14.13
N PRO A 281 20.24 17.68 -14.50
CA PRO A 281 19.71 18.88 -15.13
C PRO A 281 18.81 18.57 -16.33
N GLY A 282 17.57 19.04 -16.28
CA GLY A 282 16.55 18.83 -17.33
C GLY A 282 15.88 17.46 -17.35
N ALA A 283 16.20 16.57 -16.41
CA ALA A 283 15.49 15.29 -16.28
C ALA A 283 14.24 15.44 -15.40
N ASP A 284 13.23 14.59 -15.66
CA ASP A 284 12.06 14.47 -14.79
C ASP A 284 12.41 13.57 -13.60
N PRO A 285 12.30 14.06 -12.35
CA PRO A 285 12.62 13.28 -11.16
C PRO A 285 11.78 12.03 -11.02
N ALA A 286 10.51 12.07 -11.42
CA ALA A 286 9.64 10.89 -11.36
C ALA A 286 10.11 9.80 -12.36
N ALA A 287 10.49 10.19 -13.56
CA ALA A 287 11.01 9.25 -14.55
C ALA A 287 12.36 8.64 -14.12
N GLU A 288 13.26 9.42 -13.51
CA GLU A 288 14.54 8.90 -12.99
C GLU A 288 14.32 7.89 -11.86
N LEU A 289 13.41 8.17 -10.92
CA LEU A 289 13.07 7.25 -9.83
C LEU A 289 12.42 5.96 -10.35
N LEU A 290 11.54 6.05 -11.33
CA LEU A 290 10.94 4.87 -11.97
C LEU A 290 11.97 4.01 -12.71
N ALA A 291 13.04 4.61 -13.21
CA ALA A 291 14.16 3.90 -13.83
C ALA A 291 15.15 3.30 -12.82
N ALA A 292 15.04 3.65 -11.53
CA ALA A 292 15.97 3.25 -10.46
C ALA A 292 15.22 2.61 -9.27
N PRO A 293 14.58 1.43 -9.43
CA PRO A 293 13.77 0.81 -8.37
C PRO A 293 14.55 0.56 -7.07
N ALA A 294 15.85 0.29 -7.13
CA ALA A 294 16.69 0.12 -5.94
C ALA A 294 16.74 1.37 -5.04
N VAL A 295 16.62 2.57 -5.63
CA VAL A 295 16.55 3.83 -4.86
C VAL A 295 15.21 3.90 -4.11
N LEU A 296 14.11 3.52 -4.76
CA LEU A 296 12.80 3.46 -4.11
C LEU A 296 12.78 2.44 -2.96
N GLU A 297 13.42 1.29 -3.13
CA GLU A 297 13.56 0.28 -2.07
C GLU A 297 14.36 0.82 -0.89
N GLN A 298 15.47 1.51 -1.13
CA GLN A 298 16.28 2.11 -0.07
C GLN A 298 15.50 3.18 0.71
N ILE A 299 14.76 4.04 0.02
CA ILE A 299 13.86 5.02 0.64
C ILE A 299 12.77 4.32 1.46
N ALA A 300 12.17 3.26 0.90
CA ALA A 300 11.14 2.48 1.56
C ALA A 300 11.65 1.83 2.85
N VAL A 301 12.84 1.19 2.83
CA VAL A 301 13.48 0.60 4.03
C VAL A 301 13.61 1.62 5.15
N SER A 302 14.03 2.85 4.81
CA SER A 302 14.24 3.91 5.80
C SER A 302 12.91 4.42 6.38
N LEU A 303 11.88 4.65 5.55
CA LEU A 303 10.62 5.27 5.97
C LEU A 303 9.64 4.27 6.59
N VAL A 304 9.52 3.05 6.04
CA VAL A 304 8.59 2.02 6.57
C VAL A 304 8.81 1.77 8.05
N ARG A 305 10.08 1.59 8.47
CA ARG A 305 10.44 1.32 9.88
C ARG A 305 10.01 2.43 10.86
N ARG A 306 9.81 3.64 10.35
CA ARG A 306 9.43 4.81 11.17
C ARG A 306 7.95 5.15 11.07
N LEU A 307 7.26 4.60 10.07
CA LEU A 307 5.82 4.78 9.85
C LEU A 307 4.98 3.63 10.43
N MET A 308 5.54 2.47 10.63
CA MET A 308 4.93 1.35 11.36
C MET A 308 5.11 1.51 12.88
#